data_598eedf7c971ad54de46becd4a31c6be
#
_entry.id   598eedf7c971ad54de46becd4a31c6be
#
_cell.length_a   1.000
_cell.length_b   1.000
_cell.length_c   1.000
_cell.angle_alpha   90.00
_cell.angle_beta   90.00
_cell.angle_gamma   90.00
#
_symmetry.space_group_name_H-M   'P 1'
#
loop_
_entity.id
_entity.type
_entity.pdbx_description
1 polymer ?
#
loop_
_entity_poly.entity_id
_entity_poly.type
_entity_poly.pdbx_seq_one_letter_code
_entity_poly.pdbx_strand_id
1 'polypeptide(L)'
;MAGIGLSIVLLCSLVLAANSSASVFALPSTTGVIVPLYTYPTSSTWNTMVKVKSSYPSVPTIAIINPSNGPGVAKDSNYSDGIKKLQAAGISVLGYVHTSYSSREASIVKADIDKYKSYYPSVNGIFFDEMANWQGKEAYYKNLTVYAKSKGYGMTVGNPGADTISSYVGTVDNIVIYEREGTPSLSFLKGWHLNHDKKNFSMLPHKVSSLDKTFVKSATPYLGYMFVTSDTLPNPWDSLPSYYATLSATINSADGGSTSTTSYNVNIRSADLSGALFSGMWTTIKNSDGAILKTGYTPISFTAKSGTTYQVTVSNYANYLFDHWNN
;
A
#
# COMPACT_ATOMS: atom_id res chain seq x y z
N MET A 1 -63.20 -12.14 4.66
CA MET A 1 -62.76 -11.16 3.63
C MET A 1 -61.26 -11.29 3.49
N ALA A 2 -60.85 -11.85 2.36
CA ALA A 2 -59.44 -12.09 2.09
C ALA A 2 -58.83 -10.84 1.44
N GLY A 3 -57.87 -10.22 2.13
CA GLY A 3 -57.10 -9.11 1.59
C GLY A 3 -55.95 -9.64 0.73
N ILE A 4 -55.97 -9.36 -0.57
CA ILE A 4 -54.93 -9.68 -1.52
C ILE A 4 -53.85 -8.61 -1.38
N GLY A 5 -52.71 -8.97 -0.80
CA GLY A 5 -51.52 -8.14 -0.78
C GLY A 5 -50.81 -8.19 -2.13
N LEU A 6 -50.78 -7.06 -2.84
CA LEU A 6 -50.09 -6.89 -4.11
C LEU A 6 -48.60 -6.58 -3.79
N SER A 7 -47.74 -7.58 -3.96
CA SER A 7 -46.30 -7.38 -3.90
C SER A 7 -45.82 -6.78 -5.22
N ILE A 8 -45.46 -5.50 -5.21
CA ILE A 8 -44.79 -4.85 -6.34
C ILE A 8 -43.28 -5.13 -6.18
N VAL A 9 -42.75 -6.06 -6.99
CA VAL A 9 -41.31 -6.24 -7.18
C VAL A 9 -40.84 -5.16 -8.15
N LEU A 10 -40.24 -4.12 -7.62
CA LEU A 10 -39.58 -3.09 -8.44
C LEU A 10 -38.18 -3.62 -8.80
N LEU A 11 -38.05 -4.18 -10.03
CA LEU A 11 -36.75 -4.49 -10.60
C LEU A 11 -36.07 -3.16 -10.97
N CYS A 12 -35.25 -2.65 -10.06
CA CYS A 12 -34.34 -1.55 -10.37
C CYS A 12 -33.10 -2.15 -11.05
N SER A 13 -33.04 -2.13 -12.38
CA SER A 13 -31.84 -2.44 -13.14
C SER A 13 -30.81 -1.34 -12.89
N LEU A 14 -29.92 -1.58 -11.92
CA LEU A 14 -28.76 -0.71 -11.67
C LEU A 14 -27.77 -0.91 -12.83
N VAL A 15 -27.77 0.01 -13.78
CA VAL A 15 -26.69 0.15 -14.74
C VAL A 15 -25.49 0.67 -13.93
N LEU A 16 -24.62 -0.23 -13.48
CA LEU A 16 -23.29 0.14 -12.98
C LEU A 16 -22.52 0.73 -14.17
N ALA A 17 -22.57 2.04 -14.31
CA ALA A 17 -21.51 2.75 -14.99
C ALA A 17 -20.24 2.48 -14.17
N ALA A 18 -19.34 1.66 -14.71
CA ALA A 18 -18.02 1.47 -14.17
C ALA A 18 -17.27 2.81 -14.32
N ASN A 19 -17.48 3.72 -13.38
CA ASN A 19 -16.57 4.81 -13.18
C ASN A 19 -15.27 4.16 -12.69
N SER A 20 -14.32 3.98 -13.59
CA SER A 20 -12.93 3.72 -13.25
C SER A 20 -12.41 4.97 -12.56
N SER A 21 -12.71 5.12 -11.28
CA SER A 21 -12.03 6.06 -10.42
C SER A 21 -10.58 5.60 -10.39
N ALA A 22 -9.71 6.30 -11.14
CA ALA A 22 -8.28 6.17 -10.96
C ALA A 22 -8.04 6.45 -9.48
N SER A 23 -7.58 5.43 -8.76
CA SER A 23 -7.22 5.58 -7.36
C SER A 23 -6.11 6.62 -7.32
N VAL A 24 -6.41 7.83 -6.85
CA VAL A 24 -5.38 8.85 -6.62
C VAL A 24 -4.55 8.31 -5.46
N PHE A 25 -3.39 7.76 -5.77
CA PHE A 25 -2.43 7.33 -4.77
C PHE A 25 -1.85 8.59 -4.13
N ALA A 26 -2.44 9.02 -3.02
CA ALA A 26 -1.88 10.12 -2.26
C ALA A 26 -0.58 9.64 -1.60
N LEU A 27 0.55 10.25 -1.97
CA LEU A 27 1.81 10.00 -1.28
C LEU A 27 1.66 10.48 0.16
N PRO A 28 1.99 9.63 1.16
CA PRO A 28 1.76 9.97 2.56
C PRO A 28 2.67 11.12 3.01
N SER A 29 2.16 11.94 3.93
CA SER A 29 2.96 12.95 4.64
C SER A 29 3.94 12.34 5.65
N THR A 30 3.68 11.10 6.07
CA THR A 30 4.52 10.29 6.96
C THR A 30 5.50 9.44 6.16
N THR A 31 6.63 9.08 6.78
CA THR A 31 7.59 8.16 6.16
C THR A 31 7.05 6.73 6.19
N GLY A 32 7.23 6.00 5.10
CA GLY A 32 6.83 4.61 4.97
C GLY A 32 8.01 3.65 4.81
N VAL A 33 7.67 2.38 4.65
CA VAL A 33 8.62 1.33 4.29
C VAL A 33 8.37 0.88 2.85
N ILE A 34 9.42 0.78 2.03
CA ILE A 34 9.38 0.26 0.67
C ILE A 34 10.32 -0.95 0.57
N VAL A 35 9.76 -2.14 0.38
CA VAL A 35 10.50 -3.40 0.44
C VAL A 35 10.59 -4.01 -0.96
N PRO A 36 11.80 -4.15 -1.54
CA PRO A 36 11.99 -5.08 -2.64
C PRO A 36 11.75 -6.51 -2.13
N LEU A 37 10.61 -7.10 -2.47
CA LEU A 37 10.17 -8.41 -2.00
C LEU A 37 10.45 -9.46 -3.08
N TYR A 38 11.75 -9.73 -3.32
CA TYR A 38 12.18 -10.61 -4.42
C TYR A 38 12.23 -12.07 -3.99
N THR A 39 11.23 -12.48 -3.23
CA THR A 39 10.99 -13.86 -2.83
C THR A 39 9.71 -14.39 -3.46
N TYR A 40 9.63 -15.68 -3.66
CA TYR A 40 8.41 -16.31 -4.17
C TYR A 40 7.27 -16.22 -3.14
N PRO A 41 6.00 -16.04 -3.53
CA PRO A 41 4.87 -15.77 -2.61
C PRO A 41 4.59 -16.83 -1.54
N THR A 42 5.11 -18.06 -1.69
CA THR A 42 5.02 -19.09 -0.65
C THR A 42 6.05 -18.93 0.47
N SER A 43 7.01 -18.01 0.31
CA SER A 43 7.99 -17.70 1.36
C SER A 43 7.34 -17.08 2.59
N SER A 44 7.90 -17.35 3.76
CA SER A 44 7.49 -16.76 5.03
C SER A 44 7.66 -15.23 5.10
N THR A 45 8.50 -14.65 4.22
CA THR A 45 8.72 -13.20 4.14
C THR A 45 7.42 -12.43 3.87
N TRP A 46 6.56 -12.95 3.00
CA TRP A 46 5.26 -12.35 2.70
C TRP A 46 4.34 -12.31 3.92
N ASN A 47 4.32 -13.39 4.71
CA ASN A 47 3.55 -13.46 5.96
C ASN A 47 4.12 -12.51 7.02
N THR A 48 5.45 -12.39 7.07
CA THR A 48 6.13 -11.48 8.00
C THR A 48 5.77 -10.03 7.69
N MET A 49 5.74 -9.63 6.41
CA MET A 49 5.31 -8.28 6.03
C MET A 49 3.87 -7.99 6.48
N VAL A 50 2.94 -8.93 6.24
CA VAL A 50 1.54 -8.81 6.68
C VAL A 50 1.46 -8.64 8.20
N LYS A 51 2.17 -9.47 8.97
CA LYS A 51 2.19 -9.41 10.42
C LYS A 51 2.73 -8.06 10.94
N VAL A 52 3.84 -7.59 10.37
CA VAL A 52 4.45 -6.30 10.78
C VAL A 52 3.52 -5.15 10.41
N LYS A 53 2.92 -5.15 9.22
CA LYS A 53 1.94 -4.13 8.82
C LYS A 53 0.74 -4.09 9.76
N SER A 54 0.24 -5.24 10.18
CA SER A 54 -0.87 -5.31 11.16
C SER A 54 -0.49 -4.74 12.52
N SER A 55 0.79 -4.85 12.91
CA SER A 55 1.31 -4.27 14.17
C SER A 55 1.52 -2.76 14.09
N TYR A 56 1.80 -2.23 12.90
CA TYR A 56 2.07 -0.81 12.63
C TYR A 56 1.21 -0.31 11.46
N PRO A 57 -0.13 -0.29 11.60
CA PRO A 57 -1.05 0.00 10.49
C PRO A 57 -0.92 1.43 9.94
N SER A 58 -0.44 2.38 10.76
CA SER A 58 -0.19 3.77 10.36
C SER A 58 1.03 3.94 9.46
N VAL A 59 2.00 3.00 9.46
CA VAL A 59 3.19 3.09 8.62
C VAL A 59 2.84 2.72 7.18
N PRO A 60 2.90 3.64 6.22
CA PRO A 60 2.71 3.32 4.81
C PRO A 60 3.71 2.24 4.38
N THR A 61 3.22 1.19 3.74
CA THR A 61 4.08 0.04 3.39
C THR A 61 3.87 -0.31 1.93
N ILE A 62 4.98 -0.43 1.21
CA ILE A 62 5.03 -0.84 -0.19
C ILE A 62 5.84 -2.13 -0.29
N ALA A 63 5.36 -3.09 -1.07
CA ALA A 63 6.08 -4.26 -1.53
C ALA A 63 6.35 -4.14 -3.04
N ILE A 64 7.59 -4.32 -3.46
CA ILE A 64 7.95 -4.41 -4.87
C ILE A 64 8.08 -5.88 -5.21
N ILE A 65 7.25 -6.38 -6.13
CA ILE A 65 7.28 -7.77 -6.58
C ILE A 65 8.04 -7.91 -7.90
N ASN A 66 8.80 -8.98 -8.03
CA ASN A 66 9.59 -9.28 -9.23
C ASN A 66 9.41 -10.76 -9.64
N PRO A 67 8.33 -11.12 -10.35
CA PRO A 67 8.06 -12.50 -10.72
C PRO A 67 9.15 -13.16 -11.55
N SER A 68 9.75 -12.44 -12.51
CA SER A 68 10.80 -12.99 -13.38
C SER A 68 11.54 -11.84 -14.09
N ASN A 69 12.30 -11.06 -13.36
CA ASN A 69 12.94 -9.82 -13.85
C ASN A 69 11.93 -8.91 -14.60
N GLY A 70 10.71 -8.87 -14.08
CA GLY A 70 9.53 -8.23 -14.67
C GLY A 70 8.27 -9.04 -14.38
N PRO A 71 7.19 -8.86 -15.19
CA PRO A 71 5.89 -9.51 -14.98
C PRO A 71 5.90 -11.04 -15.23
N GLY A 72 6.97 -11.57 -15.84
CA GLY A 72 7.04 -12.95 -16.29
C GLY A 72 6.39 -13.20 -17.65
N VAL A 73 6.40 -14.45 -18.08
CA VAL A 73 5.86 -14.87 -19.39
C VAL A 73 4.39 -15.26 -19.33
N ALA A 74 3.88 -15.58 -18.14
CA ALA A 74 2.50 -15.95 -17.87
C ALA A 74 2.09 -15.52 -16.47
N LYS A 75 0.76 -15.46 -16.25
CA LYS A 75 0.20 -15.23 -14.91
C LYS A 75 0.53 -16.38 -13.97
N ASP A 76 1.01 -16.07 -12.79
CA ASP A 76 1.24 -17.01 -11.69
C ASP A 76 0.18 -16.82 -10.60
N SER A 77 -0.51 -17.89 -10.24
CA SER A 77 -1.59 -17.88 -9.24
C SER A 77 -1.07 -17.57 -7.83
N ASN A 78 0.14 -18.03 -7.48
CA ASN A 78 0.73 -17.75 -6.17
C ASN A 78 1.04 -16.25 -6.02
N TYR A 79 1.55 -15.59 -7.07
CA TYR A 79 1.68 -14.13 -7.07
C TYR A 79 0.33 -13.43 -6.96
N SER A 80 -0.71 -13.91 -7.67
CA SER A 80 -2.05 -13.32 -7.58
C SER A 80 -2.62 -13.39 -6.16
N ASP A 81 -2.45 -14.52 -5.48
CA ASP A 81 -2.94 -14.71 -4.12
C ASP A 81 -2.06 -13.99 -3.08
N GLY A 82 -0.74 -13.98 -3.27
CA GLY A 82 0.18 -13.21 -2.44
C GLY A 82 -0.11 -11.70 -2.51
N ILE A 83 -0.34 -11.15 -3.70
CA ILE A 83 -0.71 -9.74 -3.89
C ILE A 83 -2.00 -9.41 -3.14
N LYS A 84 -3.05 -10.23 -3.31
CA LYS A 84 -4.31 -10.03 -2.57
C LYS A 84 -4.11 -10.03 -1.06
N LYS A 85 -3.27 -10.95 -0.55
CA LYS A 85 -2.95 -11.04 0.88
C LYS A 85 -2.23 -9.80 1.40
N LEU A 86 -1.23 -9.29 0.67
CA LEU A 86 -0.55 -8.04 1.02
C LEU A 86 -1.52 -6.87 1.03
N GLN A 87 -2.35 -6.74 0.00
CA GLN A 87 -3.31 -5.65 -0.13
C GLN A 87 -4.42 -5.70 0.94
N ALA A 88 -4.89 -6.89 1.30
CA ALA A 88 -5.83 -7.07 2.40
C ALA A 88 -5.27 -6.59 3.76
N ALA A 89 -3.95 -6.61 3.92
CA ALA A 89 -3.27 -6.05 5.08
C ALA A 89 -2.99 -4.54 4.96
N GLY A 90 -3.37 -3.89 3.86
CA GLY A 90 -3.10 -2.47 3.60
C GLY A 90 -1.67 -2.20 3.10
N ILE A 91 -1.03 -3.17 2.46
CA ILE A 91 0.27 -3.02 1.80
C ILE A 91 0.03 -2.74 0.32
N SER A 92 0.59 -1.65 -0.18
CA SER A 92 0.58 -1.35 -1.62
C SER A 92 1.61 -2.22 -2.34
N VAL A 93 1.27 -2.67 -3.56
CA VAL A 93 2.14 -3.54 -4.33
C VAL A 93 2.55 -2.85 -5.63
N LEU A 94 3.85 -2.79 -5.91
CA LEU A 94 4.40 -2.31 -7.17
C LEU A 94 4.99 -3.47 -7.97
N GLY A 95 4.81 -3.42 -9.29
CA GLY A 95 5.44 -4.37 -10.21
C GLY A 95 6.81 -3.87 -10.66
N TYR A 96 7.83 -4.70 -10.56
CA TYR A 96 9.19 -4.43 -11.02
C TYR A 96 9.27 -4.45 -12.56
N VAL A 97 9.90 -3.44 -13.15
CA VAL A 97 10.26 -3.39 -14.56
C VAL A 97 11.62 -2.72 -14.71
N HIS A 98 12.61 -3.42 -15.29
CA HIS A 98 13.90 -2.81 -15.55
C HIS A 98 13.90 -1.95 -16.82
N THR A 99 14.71 -0.90 -16.84
CA THR A 99 14.78 0.05 -17.96
C THR A 99 16.16 0.08 -18.63
N SER A 100 17.13 -0.65 -18.07
CA SER A 100 18.53 -0.71 -18.54
C SER A 100 19.10 0.68 -18.79
N TYR A 101 18.93 1.57 -17.81
CA TYR A 101 19.39 2.96 -17.83
C TYR A 101 18.91 3.75 -19.06
N SER A 102 17.64 3.52 -19.45
CA SER A 102 16.96 4.07 -20.65
C SER A 102 17.46 3.53 -22.00
N SER A 103 18.27 2.48 -22.02
CA SER A 103 18.66 1.82 -23.26
C SER A 103 17.60 0.84 -23.77
N ARG A 104 16.71 0.39 -22.89
CA ARG A 104 15.59 -0.48 -23.26
C ARG A 104 14.51 0.36 -23.94
N GLU A 105 14.05 -0.10 -25.12
CA GLU A 105 13.02 0.61 -25.87
C GLU A 105 11.74 0.83 -25.04
N ALA A 106 11.21 2.06 -25.05
CA ALA A 106 10.03 2.42 -24.27
C ALA A 106 8.79 1.56 -24.59
N SER A 107 8.66 1.11 -25.84
CA SER A 107 7.60 0.18 -26.27
C SER A 107 7.68 -1.17 -25.55
N ILE A 108 8.87 -1.70 -25.33
CA ILE A 108 9.11 -2.97 -24.64
C ILE A 108 8.79 -2.81 -23.14
N VAL A 109 9.21 -1.70 -22.52
CA VAL A 109 8.88 -1.38 -21.11
C VAL A 109 7.38 -1.22 -20.94
N LYS A 110 6.70 -0.54 -21.86
CA LYS A 110 5.24 -0.40 -21.87
C LYS A 110 4.51 -1.75 -22.00
N ALA A 111 5.05 -2.67 -22.80
CA ALA A 111 4.48 -4.01 -22.91
C ALA A 111 4.56 -4.78 -21.56
N ASP A 112 5.62 -4.59 -20.77
CA ASP A 112 5.69 -5.19 -19.44
C ASP A 112 4.70 -4.54 -18.46
N ILE A 113 4.48 -3.23 -18.54
CA ILE A 113 3.44 -2.53 -17.79
C ILE A 113 2.05 -3.12 -18.13
N ASP A 114 1.77 -3.35 -19.42
CA ASP A 114 0.52 -3.97 -19.87
C ASP A 114 0.36 -5.42 -19.40
N LYS A 115 1.46 -6.20 -19.37
CA LYS A 115 1.44 -7.56 -18.81
C LYS A 115 1.11 -7.55 -17.31
N TYR A 116 1.69 -6.65 -16.51
CA TYR A 116 1.30 -6.50 -15.11
C TYR A 116 -0.21 -6.20 -14.99
N LYS A 117 -0.75 -5.32 -15.83
CA LYS A 117 -2.19 -5.03 -15.84
C LYS A 117 -3.04 -6.24 -16.19
N SER A 118 -2.56 -7.06 -17.12
CA SER A 118 -3.25 -8.29 -17.54
C SER A 118 -3.15 -9.41 -16.50
N TYR A 119 -1.95 -9.67 -15.98
CA TYR A 119 -1.71 -10.80 -15.08
C TYR A 119 -2.11 -10.50 -13.64
N TYR A 120 -1.86 -9.28 -13.17
CA TYR A 120 -2.03 -8.84 -11.79
C TYR A 120 -2.74 -7.47 -11.73
N PRO A 121 -4.02 -7.38 -12.13
CA PRO A 121 -4.73 -6.10 -12.34
C PRO A 121 -4.86 -5.25 -11.08
N SER A 122 -4.68 -5.83 -9.90
CA SER A 122 -4.74 -5.13 -8.61
C SER A 122 -3.42 -4.49 -8.18
N VAL A 123 -2.31 -4.72 -8.89
CA VAL A 123 -1.04 -4.03 -8.62
C VAL A 123 -1.23 -2.52 -8.65
N ASN A 124 -0.72 -1.83 -7.63
CA ASN A 124 -1.00 -0.41 -7.37
C ASN A 124 -0.12 0.54 -8.19
N GLY A 125 1.05 0.07 -8.65
CA GLY A 125 2.00 0.92 -9.37
C GLY A 125 3.16 0.14 -9.98
N ILE A 126 4.12 0.88 -10.54
CA ILE A 126 5.30 0.32 -11.21
C ILE A 126 6.57 0.85 -10.56
N PHE A 127 7.53 -0.05 -10.35
CA PHE A 127 8.89 0.24 -9.95
C PHE A 127 9.80 0.10 -11.17
N PHE A 128 10.37 1.22 -11.62
CA PHE A 128 11.33 1.27 -12.72
C PHE A 128 12.75 1.11 -12.18
N ASP A 129 13.30 -0.05 -12.33
CA ASP A 129 14.68 -0.34 -11.96
C ASP A 129 15.68 0.02 -13.07
N GLU A 130 16.96 0.08 -12.70
CA GLU A 130 18.03 0.52 -13.59
C GLU A 130 17.68 1.87 -14.25
N MET A 131 17.22 2.83 -13.45
CA MET A 131 16.89 4.16 -13.92
C MET A 131 18.17 4.94 -14.24
N ALA A 132 18.21 5.62 -15.39
CA ALA A 132 19.28 6.58 -15.68
C ALA A 132 19.28 7.73 -14.67
N ASN A 133 20.45 8.24 -14.32
CA ASN A 133 20.62 9.33 -13.34
C ASN A 133 21.42 10.54 -13.89
N TRP A 134 21.58 10.62 -15.21
CA TRP A 134 22.26 11.70 -15.91
C TRP A 134 21.31 12.47 -16.84
N GLN A 135 21.66 13.70 -17.17
CA GLN A 135 20.84 14.61 -17.97
C GLN A 135 20.48 14.05 -19.35
N GLY A 136 19.25 14.33 -19.80
CA GLY A 136 18.76 14.03 -21.14
C GLY A 136 17.93 12.74 -21.25
N LYS A 137 17.66 12.07 -20.12
CA LYS A 137 16.81 10.88 -20.09
C LYS A 137 15.48 11.09 -19.33
N GLU A 138 15.26 12.26 -18.80
CA GLU A 138 14.09 12.62 -18.01
C GLU A 138 12.78 12.41 -18.78
N ALA A 139 12.76 12.79 -20.07
CA ALA A 139 11.58 12.60 -20.93
C ALA A 139 11.18 11.13 -21.12
N TYR A 140 12.16 10.21 -21.14
CA TYR A 140 11.90 8.78 -21.21
C TYR A 140 11.09 8.29 -20.00
N TYR A 141 11.52 8.64 -18.78
CA TYR A 141 10.83 8.23 -17.55
C TYR A 141 9.50 8.94 -17.37
N LYS A 142 9.43 10.22 -17.75
CA LYS A 142 8.16 10.96 -17.76
C LYS A 142 7.13 10.28 -18.68
N ASN A 143 7.55 9.84 -19.87
CA ASN A 143 6.69 9.13 -20.81
C ASN A 143 6.19 7.79 -20.23
N LEU A 144 7.07 7.01 -19.60
CA LEU A 144 6.70 5.75 -18.94
C LEU A 144 5.74 5.97 -17.78
N THR A 145 5.97 7.00 -16.96
CA THR A 145 5.07 7.38 -15.86
C THR A 145 3.68 7.76 -16.37
N VAL A 146 3.60 8.63 -17.37
CA VAL A 146 2.32 9.01 -17.99
C VAL A 146 1.60 7.78 -18.54
N TYR A 147 2.33 6.87 -19.18
CA TYR A 147 1.76 5.63 -19.68
C TYR A 147 1.24 4.74 -18.56
N ALA A 148 2.02 4.50 -17.51
CA ALA A 148 1.58 3.73 -16.36
C ALA A 148 0.32 4.34 -15.71
N LYS A 149 0.30 5.66 -15.51
CA LYS A 149 -0.88 6.38 -14.99
C LYS A 149 -2.11 6.20 -15.89
N SER A 150 -1.95 6.23 -17.22
CA SER A 150 -3.05 6.00 -18.18
C SER A 150 -3.65 4.60 -18.10
N LYS A 151 -2.88 3.61 -17.59
CA LYS A 151 -3.35 2.24 -17.32
C LYS A 151 -4.00 2.09 -15.93
N GLY A 152 -4.11 3.18 -15.16
CA GLY A 152 -4.72 3.20 -13.83
C GLY A 152 -3.77 2.86 -12.69
N TYR A 153 -2.46 2.85 -12.91
CA TYR A 153 -1.49 2.73 -11.83
C TYR A 153 -1.39 4.02 -11.02
N GLY A 154 -1.50 3.92 -9.71
CA GLY A 154 -1.50 5.07 -8.80
C GLY A 154 -0.12 5.63 -8.49
N MET A 155 0.96 4.84 -8.63
CA MET A 155 2.31 5.23 -8.23
C MET A 155 3.36 4.72 -9.20
N THR A 156 4.43 5.51 -9.38
CA THR A 156 5.67 5.10 -10.05
C THR A 156 6.87 5.43 -9.16
N VAL A 157 7.81 4.51 -9.07
CA VAL A 157 9.08 4.68 -8.37
C VAL A 157 10.21 4.43 -9.36
N GLY A 158 11.22 5.26 -9.35
CA GLY A 158 12.43 5.07 -10.14
C GLY A 158 13.62 4.71 -9.25
N ASN A 159 14.41 3.73 -9.65
CA ASN A 159 15.62 3.31 -8.93
C ASN A 159 16.86 3.38 -9.82
N PRO A 160 17.70 4.39 -9.67
CA PRO A 160 18.98 4.46 -10.37
C PRO A 160 20.11 3.69 -9.67
N GLY A 161 19.88 3.08 -8.50
CA GLY A 161 20.91 2.46 -7.68
C GLY A 161 21.89 3.45 -7.03
N ALA A 162 21.73 4.74 -7.29
CA ALA A 162 22.59 5.83 -6.82
C ALA A 162 21.80 7.14 -6.76
N ASP A 163 22.44 8.21 -6.25
CA ASP A 163 21.84 9.53 -6.33
C ASP A 163 21.67 10.00 -7.78
N THR A 164 20.77 10.93 -7.99
CA THR A 164 20.43 11.49 -9.30
C THR A 164 20.53 13.02 -9.28
N ILE A 165 20.22 13.66 -10.39
CA ILE A 165 20.12 15.12 -10.49
C ILE A 165 18.67 15.59 -10.30
N SER A 166 18.49 16.82 -9.86
CA SER A 166 17.17 17.37 -9.49
C SER A 166 16.16 17.39 -10.63
N SER A 167 16.60 17.40 -11.90
CA SER A 167 15.70 17.36 -13.07
C SER A 167 14.87 16.09 -13.18
N TYR A 168 15.23 15.02 -12.46
CA TYR A 168 14.42 13.79 -12.41
C TYR A 168 13.22 13.88 -11.46
N VAL A 169 13.18 14.87 -10.56
CA VAL A 169 12.02 15.05 -9.68
C VAL A 169 10.78 15.39 -10.52
N GLY A 170 9.71 14.62 -10.33
CA GLY A 170 8.48 14.74 -11.10
C GLY A 170 8.48 13.96 -12.43
N THR A 171 9.55 13.25 -12.78
CA THR A 171 9.52 12.25 -13.87
C THR A 171 8.86 10.95 -13.41
N VAL A 172 9.03 10.59 -12.15
CA VAL A 172 8.34 9.55 -11.39
C VAL A 172 7.81 10.14 -10.08
N ASP A 173 6.94 9.42 -9.37
CA ASP A 173 6.38 9.93 -8.10
C ASP A 173 7.38 9.87 -6.94
N ASN A 174 8.32 8.91 -6.96
CA ASN A 174 9.36 8.77 -5.95
C ASN A 174 10.64 8.21 -6.60
N ILE A 175 11.79 8.59 -6.08
CA ILE A 175 13.12 8.17 -6.57
C ILE A 175 13.90 7.55 -5.43
N VAL A 176 14.48 6.38 -5.65
CA VAL A 176 15.47 5.78 -4.75
C VAL A 176 16.80 6.50 -4.96
N ILE A 177 17.18 7.37 -4.01
CA ILE A 177 18.40 8.18 -4.11
C ILE A 177 19.62 7.51 -3.48
N TYR A 178 19.43 6.37 -2.81
CA TYR A 178 20.53 5.62 -2.18
C TYR A 178 20.23 4.13 -2.13
N GLU A 179 21.05 3.34 -2.78
CA GLU A 179 21.03 1.87 -2.76
C GLU A 179 22.47 1.36 -2.70
N ARG A 180 23.04 1.29 -1.50
CA ARG A 180 24.46 0.93 -1.27
C ARG A 180 24.65 0.24 0.07
N GLU A 181 25.88 -0.29 0.28
CA GLU A 181 26.31 -0.81 1.59
C GLU A 181 26.33 0.28 2.66
N GLY A 182 25.77 -0.05 3.83
CA GLY A 182 25.68 0.87 4.97
C GLY A 182 24.67 1.99 4.77
N THR A 183 24.46 2.77 5.80
CA THR A 183 23.55 3.94 5.73
C THR A 183 24.30 5.18 5.25
N PRO A 184 23.65 6.09 4.48
CA PRO A 184 24.27 7.35 4.12
C PRO A 184 24.48 8.25 5.34
N SER A 185 25.34 9.26 5.21
CA SER A 185 25.38 10.33 6.20
C SER A 185 24.10 11.19 6.12
N LEU A 186 23.70 11.80 7.24
CA LEU A 186 22.57 12.74 7.22
C LEU A 186 22.86 13.97 6.34
N SER A 187 24.13 14.36 6.15
CA SER A 187 24.50 15.44 5.24
C SER A 187 24.19 15.12 3.79
N PHE A 188 24.27 13.86 3.38
CA PHE A 188 23.83 13.41 2.06
C PHE A 188 22.35 13.72 1.83
N LEU A 189 21.47 13.39 2.78
CA LEU A 189 20.03 13.64 2.69
C LEU A 189 19.68 15.14 2.75
N LYS A 190 20.59 15.97 3.25
CA LYS A 190 20.47 17.43 3.37
C LYS A 190 21.05 18.21 2.18
N GLY A 191 21.38 17.54 1.10
CA GLY A 191 21.86 18.17 -0.13
C GLY A 191 20.76 18.88 -0.92
N TRP A 192 20.83 18.80 -2.24
CA TRP A 192 19.84 19.40 -3.15
C TRP A 192 18.41 18.88 -2.91
N HIS A 193 18.26 17.72 -2.27
CA HIS A 193 16.99 17.08 -1.93
C HIS A 193 16.09 17.98 -1.06
N LEU A 194 16.67 18.87 -0.24
CA LEU A 194 15.90 19.80 0.60
C LEU A 194 15.05 20.81 -0.19
N ASN A 195 15.33 20.98 -1.48
CA ASN A 195 14.54 21.85 -2.34
C ASN A 195 13.23 21.20 -2.81
N HIS A 196 12.99 19.95 -2.41
CA HIS A 196 11.84 19.16 -2.83
C HIS A 196 11.16 18.49 -1.64
N ASP A 197 9.91 18.11 -1.82
CA ASP A 197 9.15 17.36 -0.80
C ASP A 197 9.80 15.99 -0.55
N LYS A 198 9.90 15.58 0.72
CA LYS A 198 10.46 14.28 1.13
C LYS A 198 9.78 13.09 0.44
N LYS A 199 8.51 13.22 0.07
CA LYS A 199 7.76 12.17 -0.65
C LYS A 199 8.38 11.77 -1.98
N ASN A 200 9.23 12.63 -2.55
CA ASN A 200 9.91 12.34 -3.81
C ASN A 200 11.10 11.37 -3.64
N PHE A 201 11.51 11.06 -2.42
CA PHE A 201 12.76 10.33 -2.18
C PHE A 201 12.56 9.12 -1.30
N SER A 202 13.34 8.08 -1.61
CA SER A 202 13.49 6.87 -0.79
C SER A 202 14.92 6.37 -0.76
N MET A 203 15.23 5.46 0.17
CA MET A 203 16.54 4.80 0.26
C MET A 203 16.40 3.31 0.57
N LEU A 204 17.36 2.52 0.06
CA LEU A 204 17.47 1.08 0.19
C LEU A 204 18.89 0.66 0.63
N PRO A 205 19.41 1.08 1.81
CA PRO A 205 20.70 0.64 2.28
C PRO A 205 20.68 -0.87 2.62
N HIS A 206 21.74 -1.56 2.19
CA HIS A 206 21.95 -2.98 2.45
C HIS A 206 23.25 -3.23 3.24
N LYS A 207 23.53 -4.49 3.66
CA LYS A 207 24.68 -4.85 4.50
C LYS A 207 24.75 -4.05 5.81
N VAL A 208 23.61 -3.72 6.37
CA VAL A 208 23.49 -3.04 7.67
C VAL A 208 23.20 -4.09 8.74
N SER A 209 24.24 -4.58 9.41
CA SER A 209 24.15 -5.71 10.35
C SER A 209 23.25 -5.44 11.55
N SER A 210 23.12 -4.18 11.97
CA SER A 210 22.27 -3.75 13.08
C SER A 210 21.59 -2.43 12.76
N LEU A 211 20.32 -2.27 13.18
CA LEU A 211 19.55 -1.06 12.92
C LEU A 211 19.95 0.08 13.87
N ASP A 212 20.48 1.16 13.32
CA ASP A 212 20.62 2.42 14.06
C ASP A 212 19.26 3.15 14.08
N LYS A 213 18.55 3.04 15.22
CA LYS A 213 17.26 3.71 15.41
C LYS A 213 17.37 5.23 15.42
N THR A 214 18.51 5.77 15.86
CA THR A 214 18.75 7.22 15.88
C THR A 214 18.88 7.74 14.46
N PHE A 215 19.65 7.05 13.62
CA PHE A 215 19.74 7.37 12.19
C PHE A 215 18.37 7.30 11.53
N VAL A 216 17.60 6.20 11.71
CA VAL A 216 16.26 6.04 11.13
C VAL A 216 15.37 7.23 11.49
N LYS A 217 15.27 7.60 12.78
CA LYS A 217 14.48 8.75 13.22
C LYS A 217 14.94 10.06 12.59
N SER A 218 16.26 10.26 12.50
CA SER A 218 16.83 11.47 11.95
C SER A 218 16.69 11.59 10.42
N ALA A 219 16.47 10.46 9.73
CA ALA A 219 16.26 10.39 8.28
C ALA A 219 14.80 10.59 7.83
N THR A 220 13.82 10.31 8.71
CA THR A 220 12.38 10.44 8.36
C THR A 220 11.96 11.82 7.86
N PRO A 221 12.54 12.97 8.29
CA PRO A 221 12.18 14.27 7.74
C PRO A 221 12.53 14.45 6.25
N TYR A 222 13.40 13.61 5.70
CA TYR A 222 14.00 13.77 4.36
C TYR A 222 13.49 12.72 3.35
N LEU A 223 12.79 11.69 3.79
CA LEU A 223 12.42 10.54 2.97
C LEU A 223 10.94 10.20 3.08
N GLY A 224 10.32 9.94 1.92
CA GLY A 224 8.97 9.38 1.87
C GLY A 224 8.95 7.89 2.23
N TYR A 225 10.01 7.14 1.85
CA TYR A 225 10.12 5.73 2.17
C TYR A 225 11.57 5.33 2.45
N MET A 226 11.74 4.27 3.23
CA MET A 226 13.03 3.63 3.42
C MET A 226 12.88 2.13 3.68
N PHE A 227 13.90 1.37 3.31
CA PHE A 227 14.08 0.00 3.77
C PHE A 227 15.55 -0.22 4.05
N VAL A 228 15.88 -0.74 5.23
CA VAL A 228 17.24 -1.02 5.67
C VAL A 228 17.34 -2.53 5.86
N THR A 229 18.31 -3.18 5.21
CA THR A 229 18.50 -4.62 5.34
C THR A 229 19.92 -4.99 5.74
N SER A 230 20.04 -6.08 6.49
CA SER A 230 21.33 -6.72 6.83
C SER A 230 21.84 -7.59 5.69
N ASP A 231 21.02 -7.85 4.70
CA ASP A 231 21.36 -8.71 3.58
C ASP A 231 22.40 -8.06 2.66
N THR A 232 23.05 -8.86 1.83
CA THR A 232 24.23 -8.45 1.06
C THR A 232 24.11 -8.84 -0.40
N LEU A 233 24.95 -8.24 -1.26
CA LEU A 233 25.10 -8.67 -2.64
C LEU A 233 25.43 -10.19 -2.72
N PRO A 234 25.01 -10.92 -3.78
CA PRO A 234 24.50 -10.39 -5.05
C PRO A 234 22.99 -10.03 -5.04
N ASN A 235 22.21 -10.46 -4.07
CA ASN A 235 20.79 -10.14 -3.99
C ASN A 235 20.38 -9.81 -2.56
N PRO A 236 20.42 -8.53 -2.13
CA PRO A 236 20.06 -8.14 -0.77
C PRO A 236 18.54 -8.06 -0.55
N TRP A 237 17.72 -8.60 -1.44
CA TRP A 237 16.26 -8.46 -1.48
C TRP A 237 15.51 -9.79 -1.37
N ASP A 238 16.20 -10.88 -1.05
CA ASP A 238 15.61 -12.22 -0.95
C ASP A 238 15.31 -12.67 0.48
N SER A 239 15.48 -11.75 1.45
CA SER A 239 15.07 -11.96 2.84
C SER A 239 14.61 -10.66 3.49
N LEU A 240 14.04 -10.77 4.71
CA LEU A 240 13.79 -9.62 5.58
C LEU A 240 14.78 -9.64 6.74
N PRO A 241 15.38 -8.50 7.12
CA PRO A 241 16.28 -8.46 8.27
C PRO A 241 15.53 -8.78 9.55
N SER A 242 16.20 -9.38 10.52
CA SER A 242 15.62 -9.72 11.82
C SER A 242 15.03 -8.52 12.57
N TYR A 243 15.49 -7.31 12.24
CA TYR A 243 15.00 -6.05 12.80
C TYR A 243 13.90 -5.37 11.96
N TYR A 244 13.30 -6.04 10.96
CA TYR A 244 12.27 -5.43 10.09
C TYR A 244 11.08 -4.85 10.89
N ALA A 245 10.59 -5.56 11.90
CA ALA A 245 9.55 -5.04 12.79
C ALA A 245 10.04 -3.82 13.59
N THR A 246 11.30 -3.81 14.01
CA THR A 246 11.92 -2.69 14.74
C THR A 246 12.07 -1.46 13.82
N LEU A 247 12.40 -1.64 12.54
CA LEU A 247 12.42 -0.55 11.55
C LEU A 247 11.05 0.11 11.45
N SER A 248 9.99 -0.68 11.24
CA SER A 248 8.61 -0.17 11.17
C SER A 248 8.18 0.54 12.45
N ALA A 249 8.51 -0.03 13.62
CA ALA A 249 8.25 0.59 14.93
C ALA A 249 8.98 1.93 15.10
N THR A 250 10.22 2.02 14.63
CA THR A 250 11.04 3.22 14.75
C THR A 250 10.50 4.34 13.86
N ILE A 251 10.13 4.03 12.62
CA ILE A 251 9.48 4.98 11.69
C ILE A 251 8.16 5.47 12.29
N ASN A 252 7.31 4.55 12.76
CA ASN A 252 6.04 4.89 13.41
C ASN A 252 6.24 5.89 14.56
N SER A 253 7.23 5.65 15.40
CA SER A 253 7.56 6.51 16.54
C SER A 253 8.09 7.88 16.09
N ALA A 254 8.83 7.97 14.98
CA ALA A 254 9.46 9.20 14.51
C ALA A 254 8.45 10.16 13.88
N ASP A 255 7.47 9.66 13.16
CA ASP A 255 6.42 10.46 12.51
C ASP A 255 5.28 10.91 13.46
N GLY A 256 5.52 10.84 14.76
CA GLY A 256 4.50 11.15 15.76
C GLY A 256 3.39 10.10 15.82
N GLY A 257 3.62 8.96 15.19
CA GLY A 257 2.85 7.74 15.39
C GLY A 257 3.04 7.31 16.84
N SER A 258 2.40 8.04 17.72
CA SER A 258 2.12 7.59 19.06
C SER A 258 1.42 6.24 18.93
N THR A 259 1.72 5.31 19.81
CA THR A 259 0.81 4.21 20.15
C THR A 259 -0.50 4.75 20.76
N SER A 260 -0.70 6.07 20.74
CA SER A 260 -1.97 6.73 20.98
C SER A 260 -2.87 6.46 19.76
N THR A 261 -3.47 5.31 19.77
CA THR A 261 -4.60 4.98 18.92
C THR A 261 -5.67 6.03 19.18
N THR A 262 -5.80 6.99 18.24
CA THR A 262 -6.95 7.89 18.28
C THR A 262 -8.18 7.01 18.31
N SER A 263 -8.94 7.13 19.37
CA SER A 263 -10.16 6.35 19.57
C SER A 263 -11.35 7.17 19.11
N TYR A 264 -12.23 6.54 18.37
CA TYR A 264 -13.47 7.11 17.87
C TYR A 264 -14.65 6.38 18.51
N ASN A 265 -15.65 7.12 18.91
CA ASN A 265 -16.92 6.51 19.33
C ASN A 265 -17.77 6.26 18.09
N VAL A 266 -17.90 5.01 17.70
CA VAL A 266 -18.70 4.56 16.56
C VAL A 266 -20.11 4.21 17.06
N ASN A 267 -21.13 4.85 16.48
CA ASN A 267 -22.53 4.58 16.78
C ASN A 267 -23.17 3.83 15.62
N ILE A 268 -23.72 2.67 15.90
CA ILE A 268 -24.43 1.84 14.94
C ILE A 268 -25.92 2.01 15.22
N ARG A 269 -26.68 2.39 14.20
CA ARG A 269 -28.13 2.62 14.28
C ARG A 269 -28.81 1.81 13.17
N SER A 270 -30.05 1.45 13.38
CA SER A 270 -30.93 0.89 12.35
C SER A 270 -31.90 1.94 11.83
N ALA A 271 -32.11 1.91 10.52
CA ALA A 271 -33.11 2.72 9.83
C ALA A 271 -33.90 1.83 8.85
N ASP A 272 -35.12 2.19 8.58
CA ASP A 272 -35.88 1.57 7.49
C ASP A 272 -35.49 2.17 6.13
N LEU A 273 -36.09 1.66 5.06
CA LEU A 273 -35.81 2.12 3.69
C LEU A 273 -36.19 3.59 3.44
N SER A 274 -37.00 4.20 4.30
CA SER A 274 -37.32 5.63 4.25
C SER A 274 -36.29 6.49 4.99
N GLY A 275 -35.34 5.86 5.70
CA GLY A 275 -34.37 6.52 6.55
C GLY A 275 -34.86 6.78 7.97
N ALA A 276 -36.08 6.33 8.34
CA ALA A 276 -36.59 6.49 9.68
C ALA A 276 -35.87 5.56 10.65
N LEU A 277 -35.31 6.15 11.73
CA LEU A 277 -34.55 5.39 12.73
C LEU A 277 -35.48 4.52 13.59
N PHE A 278 -35.05 3.31 13.84
CA PHE A 278 -35.66 2.39 14.79
C PHE A 278 -34.61 1.68 15.64
N SER A 279 -35.02 0.94 16.65
CA SER A 279 -34.13 0.22 17.56
C SER A 279 -34.49 -1.26 17.60
N GLY A 280 -33.58 -2.08 18.13
CA GLY A 280 -33.88 -3.48 18.44
C GLY A 280 -33.20 -4.51 17.51
N MET A 281 -32.34 -4.10 16.57
CA MET A 281 -31.56 -5.03 15.77
C MET A 281 -30.36 -5.55 16.57
N TRP A 282 -30.26 -6.88 16.75
CA TRP A 282 -29.15 -7.48 17.47
C TRP A 282 -27.86 -7.35 16.67
N THR A 283 -26.85 -6.74 17.28
CA THR A 283 -25.57 -6.43 16.65
C THR A 283 -24.43 -7.10 17.40
N THR A 284 -23.51 -7.70 16.66
CA THR A 284 -22.24 -8.26 17.16
C THR A 284 -21.07 -7.53 16.54
N ILE A 285 -20.15 -7.04 17.38
CA ILE A 285 -18.94 -6.33 16.97
C ILE A 285 -17.74 -7.19 17.37
N LYS A 286 -16.89 -7.51 16.40
CA LYS A 286 -15.67 -8.31 16.58
C LYS A 286 -14.44 -7.55 16.16
N ASN A 287 -13.28 -7.87 16.74
CA ASN A 287 -11.99 -7.42 16.25
C ASN A 287 -11.53 -8.22 15.00
N SER A 288 -10.37 -7.86 14.46
CA SER A 288 -9.73 -8.54 13.32
C SER A 288 -9.47 -10.03 13.56
N ASP A 289 -9.29 -10.43 14.82
CA ASP A 289 -9.00 -11.83 15.21
C ASP A 289 -10.27 -12.65 15.46
N GLY A 290 -11.44 -12.03 15.24
CA GLY A 290 -12.75 -12.67 15.42
C GLY A 290 -13.26 -12.68 16.86
N ALA A 291 -12.52 -12.11 17.82
CA ALA A 291 -12.98 -12.01 19.20
C ALA A 291 -14.12 -10.98 19.32
N ILE A 292 -15.17 -11.34 20.07
CA ILE A 292 -16.33 -10.49 20.30
C ILE A 292 -15.92 -9.35 21.26
N LEU A 293 -16.05 -8.13 20.80
CA LEU A 293 -15.83 -6.92 21.61
C LEU A 293 -17.09 -6.42 22.29
N LYS A 294 -18.20 -6.49 21.58
CA LYS A 294 -19.50 -6.04 22.09
C LYS A 294 -20.66 -6.70 21.35
N THR A 295 -21.74 -6.95 22.06
CA THR A 295 -23.05 -7.33 21.50
C THR A 295 -24.14 -6.47 22.14
N GLY A 296 -25.24 -6.31 21.44
CA GLY A 296 -26.40 -5.59 21.93
C GLY A 296 -27.36 -5.18 20.82
N TYR A 297 -28.43 -4.53 21.22
CA TYR A 297 -29.44 -4.02 20.28
C TYR A 297 -29.07 -2.62 19.78
N THR A 298 -29.43 -2.29 18.54
CA THR A 298 -29.30 -0.94 18.02
C THR A 298 -30.27 0.03 18.75
N PRO A 299 -29.86 1.28 19.02
CA PRO A 299 -28.54 1.86 18.76
C PRO A 299 -27.47 1.33 19.72
N ILE A 300 -26.31 0.96 19.17
CA ILE A 300 -25.17 0.45 19.95
C ILE A 300 -23.92 1.23 19.58
N SER A 301 -23.08 1.55 20.56
CA SER A 301 -21.81 2.25 20.34
C SER A 301 -20.64 1.44 20.88
N PHE A 302 -19.49 1.62 20.26
CA PHE A 302 -18.22 1.09 20.75
C PHE A 302 -17.08 2.04 20.43
N THR A 303 -15.97 1.89 21.14
CA THR A 303 -14.77 2.68 20.89
C THR A 303 -13.89 1.94 19.86
N ALA A 304 -13.79 2.51 18.68
CA ALA A 304 -12.91 2.03 17.61
C ALA A 304 -11.55 2.74 17.69
N LYS A 305 -10.49 2.00 17.42
CA LYS A 305 -9.13 2.54 17.31
C LYS A 305 -8.81 2.82 15.85
N SER A 306 -8.17 3.95 15.56
CA SER A 306 -7.71 4.28 14.21
C SER A 306 -6.80 3.18 13.66
N GLY A 307 -6.96 2.85 12.38
CA GLY A 307 -6.17 1.81 11.70
C GLY A 307 -6.49 0.37 12.09
N THR A 308 -7.56 0.14 12.89
CA THR A 308 -8.01 -1.20 13.27
C THR A 308 -9.26 -1.59 12.47
N THR A 309 -9.27 -2.81 11.94
CA THR A 309 -10.45 -3.38 11.28
C THR A 309 -11.38 -4.02 12.30
N TYR A 310 -12.67 -3.75 12.16
CA TYR A 310 -13.73 -4.36 12.95
C TYR A 310 -14.73 -5.03 12.02
N GLN A 311 -15.27 -6.16 12.46
CA GLN A 311 -16.39 -6.82 11.80
C GLN A 311 -17.67 -6.51 12.59
N VAL A 312 -18.65 -5.94 11.90
CA VAL A 312 -19.97 -5.68 12.47
C VAL A 312 -20.98 -6.57 11.76
N THR A 313 -21.74 -7.34 12.54
CA THR A 313 -22.79 -8.23 12.03
C THR A 313 -24.10 -7.83 12.68
N VAL A 314 -25.15 -7.69 11.89
CA VAL A 314 -26.51 -7.44 12.37
C VAL A 314 -27.36 -8.68 12.05
N SER A 315 -28.09 -9.17 13.02
CA SER A 315 -29.01 -10.29 12.84
C SER A 315 -30.38 -9.78 12.44
N ASN A 316 -31.02 -10.52 11.53
CA ASN A 316 -32.43 -10.27 11.22
C ASN A 316 -33.30 -10.47 12.46
N TYR A 317 -34.37 -9.68 12.59
CA TYR A 317 -35.27 -9.75 13.71
C TYR A 317 -36.73 -9.53 13.30
N ALA A 318 -37.57 -10.44 13.66
CA ALA A 318 -39.01 -10.44 13.32
C ALA A 318 -39.21 -10.27 11.79
N ASN A 319 -39.81 -9.16 11.37
CA ASN A 319 -40.06 -8.85 9.96
C ASN A 319 -38.98 -7.95 9.33
N TYR A 320 -37.91 -7.66 10.07
CA TYR A 320 -36.81 -6.84 9.59
C TYR A 320 -35.67 -7.71 9.10
N LEU A 321 -35.29 -7.53 7.84
CA LEU A 321 -34.11 -8.15 7.22
C LEU A 321 -33.04 -7.08 7.03
N PHE A 322 -31.79 -7.43 7.31
CA PHE A 322 -30.66 -6.56 7.00
C PHE A 322 -30.50 -6.48 5.47
N ASP A 323 -30.44 -5.27 4.95
CA ASP A 323 -30.27 -5.01 3.52
C ASP A 323 -28.85 -4.52 3.24
N HIS A 324 -28.48 -3.33 3.71
CA HIS A 324 -27.16 -2.75 3.46
C HIS A 324 -26.71 -1.78 4.56
N TRP A 325 -25.45 -1.36 4.50
CA TRP A 325 -24.88 -0.32 5.32
C TRP A 325 -24.93 1.04 4.60
N ASN A 326 -25.37 2.07 5.31
CA ASN A 326 -25.23 3.48 4.91
C ASN A 326 -24.11 4.13 5.73
N ASN A 327 -23.23 4.91 5.08
CA ASN A 327 -22.16 5.68 5.72
C ASN A 327 -22.62 7.10 6.04
#